data_6391038a1245ab91ee8a156b821f0393
#
_entry.id   6391038a1245ab91ee8a156b821f0393
#
_cell.length_a   1.000
_cell.length_b   1.000
_cell.length_c   1.000
_cell.angle_alpha   90.00
_cell.angle_beta   90.00
_cell.angle_gamma   90.00
#
_symmetry.space_group_name_H-M   'P 1'
#
loop_
_entity.id
_entity.type
_entity.pdbx_description
1 polymer ?
#
loop_
_entity_poly.entity_id
_entity_poly.type
_entity_poly.pdbx_seq_one_letter_code
_entity_poly.pdbx_strand_id
1 'polypeptide(L)'
;MELSTQIRTFVLIVTTGIVLGILFDTYRVLRRRFRPPWLVTSLTDLLYCLLASAIAFTALLASNWGELRFYVYIALLVGIIAYYRLVSQYVMKFIMALLLLITKLCHLTKLAVAFTIIKPVVFVTRTVLWPFRFIGRKYSAWYKRRRPPPPEEIPPL
;
A
#
# COMPACT_ATOMS: atom_id res chain seq x y z
N MET A 1 -32.86 -7.47 -35.41
CA MET A 1 -31.75 -6.74 -34.83
C MET A 1 -30.66 -6.60 -35.87
N GLU A 2 -30.17 -5.37 -36.06
CA GLU A 2 -29.14 -5.11 -37.06
C GLU A 2 -27.81 -5.71 -36.65
N LEU A 3 -27.06 -6.26 -37.59
CA LEU A 3 -25.74 -6.86 -37.39
C LEU A 3 -24.77 -5.87 -36.72
N SER A 4 -24.91 -4.59 -37.03
CA SER A 4 -24.18 -3.46 -36.45
C SER A 4 -24.35 -3.38 -34.93
N THR A 5 -25.54 -3.58 -34.40
CA THR A 5 -25.84 -3.57 -32.95
C THR A 5 -25.17 -4.75 -32.25
N GLN A 6 -25.18 -5.95 -32.87
CA GLN A 6 -24.54 -7.13 -32.29
C GLN A 6 -23.00 -6.97 -32.19
N ILE A 7 -22.38 -6.45 -33.24
CA ILE A 7 -20.93 -6.18 -33.25
C ILE A 7 -20.56 -5.14 -32.19
N ARG A 8 -21.33 -4.07 -32.06
CA ARG A 8 -21.10 -3.04 -31.04
C ARG A 8 -21.20 -3.61 -29.64
N THR A 9 -22.23 -4.39 -29.36
CA THR A 9 -22.41 -5.08 -28.07
C THR A 9 -21.26 -6.02 -27.79
N PHE A 10 -20.83 -6.83 -28.78
CA PHE A 10 -19.70 -7.74 -28.62
C PHE A 10 -18.41 -7.02 -28.25
N VAL A 11 -18.05 -5.96 -28.97
CA VAL A 11 -16.85 -5.16 -28.71
C VAL A 11 -16.92 -4.52 -27.31
N LEU A 12 -18.08 -4.00 -26.92
CA LEU A 12 -18.25 -3.37 -25.61
C LEU A 12 -18.06 -4.39 -24.48
N ILE A 13 -18.62 -5.58 -24.61
CA ILE A 13 -18.48 -6.65 -23.59
C ILE A 13 -17.04 -7.19 -23.54
N VAL A 14 -16.36 -7.37 -24.69
CA VAL A 14 -14.95 -7.75 -24.73
C VAL A 14 -14.08 -6.70 -24.02
N THR A 15 -14.33 -5.42 -24.28
CA THR A 15 -13.63 -4.32 -23.61
C THR A 15 -13.87 -4.34 -22.10
N THR A 16 -15.11 -4.62 -21.68
CA THR A 16 -15.44 -4.79 -20.25
C THR A 16 -14.65 -5.94 -19.62
N GLY A 17 -14.52 -7.07 -20.33
CA GLY A 17 -13.68 -8.20 -19.88
C GLY A 17 -12.21 -7.81 -19.69
N ILE A 18 -11.66 -6.98 -20.57
CA ILE A 18 -10.29 -6.45 -20.44
C ILE A 18 -10.18 -5.54 -19.21
N VAL A 19 -11.13 -4.63 -19.00
CA VAL A 19 -11.16 -3.74 -17.83
C VAL A 19 -11.21 -4.53 -16.52
N LEU A 20 -12.05 -5.55 -16.46
CA LEU A 20 -12.13 -6.45 -15.30
C LEU A 20 -10.81 -7.17 -15.06
N GLY A 21 -10.11 -7.60 -16.12
CA GLY A 21 -8.78 -8.19 -16.03
C GLY A 21 -7.74 -7.22 -15.45
N ILE A 22 -7.72 -5.97 -15.90
CA ILE A 22 -6.83 -4.91 -15.37
C ILE A 22 -7.10 -4.68 -13.89
N LEU A 23 -8.37 -4.56 -13.49
CA LEU A 23 -8.78 -4.40 -12.10
C LEU A 23 -8.30 -5.58 -11.23
N PHE A 24 -8.46 -6.81 -11.74
CA PHE A 24 -7.99 -8.00 -11.03
C PHE A 24 -6.49 -8.04 -10.85
N ASP A 25 -5.71 -7.72 -11.87
CA ASP A 25 -4.25 -7.69 -11.77
C ASP A 25 -3.78 -6.57 -10.83
N THR A 26 -4.42 -5.39 -10.87
CA THR A 26 -4.16 -4.30 -9.93
C THR A 26 -4.41 -4.74 -8.50
N TYR A 27 -5.55 -5.35 -8.23
CA TYR A 27 -5.90 -5.91 -6.94
C TYR A 27 -4.87 -6.95 -6.47
N ARG A 28 -4.51 -7.90 -7.34
CA ARG A 28 -3.55 -8.96 -7.06
C ARG A 28 -2.16 -8.43 -6.71
N VAL A 29 -1.67 -7.42 -7.43
CA VAL A 29 -0.36 -6.79 -7.16
C VAL A 29 -0.39 -6.04 -5.82
N LEU A 30 -1.45 -5.28 -5.56
CA LEU A 30 -1.63 -4.56 -4.28
C LEU A 30 -1.63 -5.54 -3.09
N ARG A 31 -2.41 -6.60 -3.19
CA ARG A 31 -2.51 -7.65 -2.16
C ARG A 31 -1.15 -8.29 -1.86
N ARG A 32 -0.37 -8.59 -2.90
CA ARG A 32 0.98 -9.16 -2.74
C ARG A 32 1.95 -8.19 -2.06
N ARG A 33 1.83 -6.90 -2.33
CA ARG A 33 2.74 -5.88 -1.82
C ARG A 33 2.47 -5.51 -0.36
N PHE A 34 1.20 -5.37 0.01
CA PHE A 34 0.80 -4.90 1.34
C PHE A 34 0.60 -6.02 2.35
N ARG A 35 0.41 -7.28 1.90
CA ARG A 35 0.15 -8.46 2.76
C ARG A 35 -0.84 -8.16 3.89
N PRO A 36 -2.05 -7.67 3.57
CA PRO A 36 -3.02 -7.30 4.58
C PRO A 36 -3.44 -8.50 5.44
N PRO A 37 -3.87 -8.27 6.68
CA PRO A 37 -4.43 -9.32 7.53
C PRO A 37 -5.67 -9.94 6.90
N TRP A 38 -6.02 -11.15 7.31
CA TRP A 38 -7.09 -11.96 6.72
C TRP A 38 -8.43 -11.22 6.59
N LEU A 39 -8.85 -10.48 7.62
CA LEU A 39 -10.10 -9.71 7.60
C LEU A 39 -10.11 -8.63 6.50
N VAL A 40 -9.01 -7.89 6.36
CA VAL A 40 -8.89 -6.86 5.31
C VAL A 40 -8.87 -7.51 3.92
N THR A 41 -8.23 -8.67 3.79
CA THR A 41 -8.23 -9.43 2.54
C THR A 41 -9.65 -9.86 2.16
N SER A 42 -10.41 -10.44 3.09
CA SER A 42 -11.77 -10.89 2.84
C SER A 42 -12.70 -9.74 2.46
N LEU A 43 -12.55 -8.58 3.14
CA LEU A 43 -13.33 -7.38 2.81
C LEU A 43 -12.99 -6.82 1.43
N THR A 44 -11.71 -6.79 1.07
CA THR A 44 -11.27 -6.32 -0.25
C THR A 44 -11.66 -7.29 -1.37
N ASP A 45 -11.66 -8.60 -1.12
CA ASP A 45 -12.18 -9.61 -2.06
C ASP A 45 -13.67 -9.38 -2.32
N LEU A 46 -14.47 -9.17 -1.27
CA LEU A 46 -15.89 -8.88 -1.39
C LEU A 46 -16.13 -7.57 -2.16
N LEU A 47 -15.40 -6.51 -1.83
CA LEU A 47 -15.48 -5.22 -2.52
C LEU A 47 -15.13 -5.35 -4.01
N TYR A 48 -14.09 -6.13 -4.33
CA TYR A 48 -13.72 -6.41 -5.71
C TYR A 48 -14.86 -7.14 -6.46
N CYS A 49 -15.44 -8.19 -5.87
CA CYS A 49 -16.55 -8.92 -6.47
C CYS A 49 -17.76 -8.01 -6.73
N LEU A 50 -18.09 -7.15 -5.76
CA LEU A 50 -19.19 -6.19 -5.89
C LEU A 50 -18.92 -5.20 -7.02
N LEU A 51 -17.72 -4.64 -7.08
CA LEU A 51 -17.30 -3.70 -8.12
C LEU A 51 -17.30 -4.36 -9.50
N ALA A 52 -16.76 -5.57 -9.62
CA ALA A 52 -16.72 -6.33 -10.86
C ALA A 52 -18.14 -6.66 -11.37
N SER A 53 -19.04 -7.05 -10.46
CA SER A 53 -20.44 -7.30 -10.79
C SER A 53 -21.15 -6.03 -11.24
N ALA A 54 -20.92 -4.90 -10.58
CA ALA A 54 -21.50 -3.61 -10.96
C ALA A 54 -21.02 -3.15 -12.34
N ILE A 55 -19.73 -3.30 -12.65
CA ILE A 55 -19.16 -2.97 -13.97
C ILE A 55 -19.75 -3.88 -15.05
N ALA A 56 -19.82 -5.19 -14.82
CA ALA A 56 -20.39 -6.12 -15.77
C ALA A 56 -21.89 -5.84 -16.02
N PHE A 57 -22.63 -5.54 -14.96
CA PHE A 57 -24.06 -5.23 -15.03
C PHE A 57 -24.31 -3.91 -15.78
N THR A 58 -23.56 -2.85 -15.48
CA THR A 58 -23.69 -1.57 -16.19
C THR A 58 -23.32 -1.70 -17.67
N ALA A 59 -22.30 -2.50 -18.00
CA ALA A 59 -21.94 -2.78 -19.39
C ALA A 59 -23.06 -3.55 -20.14
N LEU A 60 -23.72 -4.50 -19.48
CA LEU A 60 -24.87 -5.23 -20.01
C LEU A 60 -26.05 -4.31 -20.26
N LEU A 61 -26.38 -3.43 -19.31
CA LEU A 61 -27.46 -2.45 -19.50
C LEU A 61 -27.17 -1.49 -20.65
N ALA A 62 -25.93 -1.00 -20.75
CA ALA A 62 -25.51 -0.07 -21.80
C ALA A 62 -25.47 -0.72 -23.20
N SER A 63 -25.21 -2.02 -23.28
CA SER A 63 -25.03 -2.71 -24.56
C SER A 63 -26.33 -3.23 -25.15
N ASN A 64 -27.24 -3.77 -24.35
CA ASN A 64 -28.42 -4.49 -24.85
C ASN A 64 -29.60 -4.45 -23.87
N TRP A 65 -29.82 -3.34 -23.15
CA TRP A 65 -30.93 -3.18 -22.19
C TRP A 65 -31.03 -4.30 -21.13
N GLY A 66 -29.91 -5.01 -20.88
CA GLY A 66 -29.87 -6.09 -19.87
C GLY A 66 -30.31 -7.47 -20.42
N GLU A 67 -30.55 -7.62 -21.71
CA GLU A 67 -30.84 -8.95 -22.26
C GLU A 67 -29.61 -9.84 -22.24
N LEU A 68 -29.67 -10.89 -21.40
CA LEU A 68 -28.62 -11.90 -21.27
C LEU A 68 -28.74 -12.89 -22.46
N ARG A 69 -27.89 -12.67 -23.47
CA ARG A 69 -27.78 -13.59 -24.61
C ARG A 69 -26.51 -14.42 -24.48
N PHE A 70 -26.53 -15.62 -25.00
CA PHE A 70 -25.40 -16.58 -24.86
C PHE A 70 -24.07 -16.02 -25.39
N TYR A 71 -24.06 -15.24 -26.45
CA TYR A 71 -22.87 -14.62 -27.02
C TYR A 71 -22.20 -13.58 -26.08
N VAL A 72 -22.92 -13.00 -25.12
CA VAL A 72 -22.39 -12.06 -24.15
C VAL A 72 -21.39 -12.75 -23.20
N TYR A 73 -21.72 -13.95 -22.75
CA TYR A 73 -20.82 -14.76 -21.92
C TYR A 73 -19.56 -15.14 -22.68
N ILE A 74 -19.70 -15.53 -23.96
CA ILE A 74 -18.56 -15.84 -24.83
C ILE A 74 -17.69 -14.58 -25.01
N ALA A 75 -18.27 -13.43 -25.30
CA ALA A 75 -17.56 -12.17 -25.47
C ALA A 75 -16.77 -11.77 -24.20
N LEU A 76 -17.38 -11.93 -23.03
CA LEU A 76 -16.73 -11.65 -21.75
C LEU A 76 -15.53 -12.59 -21.51
N LEU A 77 -15.71 -13.89 -21.74
CA LEU A 77 -14.64 -14.89 -21.62
C LEU A 77 -13.50 -14.61 -22.60
N VAL A 78 -13.80 -14.31 -23.85
CA VAL A 78 -12.82 -13.93 -24.86
C VAL A 78 -12.05 -12.68 -24.43
N GLY A 79 -12.72 -11.67 -23.90
CA GLY A 79 -12.09 -10.46 -23.37
C GLY A 79 -11.11 -10.76 -22.23
N ILE A 80 -11.51 -11.57 -21.28
CA ILE A 80 -10.67 -11.98 -20.14
C ILE A 80 -9.47 -12.80 -20.64
N ILE A 81 -9.66 -13.80 -21.51
CA ILE A 81 -8.59 -14.65 -22.03
C ILE A 81 -7.60 -13.81 -22.87
N ALA A 82 -8.10 -12.94 -23.75
CA ALA A 82 -7.27 -12.05 -24.55
C ALA A 82 -6.43 -11.13 -23.67
N TYR A 83 -7.02 -10.56 -22.62
CA TYR A 83 -6.30 -9.77 -21.65
C TYR A 83 -5.15 -10.55 -20.99
N TYR A 84 -5.44 -11.73 -20.44
CA TYR A 84 -4.41 -12.54 -19.75
C TYR A 84 -3.29 -12.99 -20.67
N ARG A 85 -3.57 -13.26 -21.93
CA ARG A 85 -2.54 -13.67 -22.88
C ARG A 85 -1.68 -12.55 -23.43
N LEU A 86 -2.28 -11.39 -23.70
CA LEU A 86 -1.63 -10.32 -24.45
C LEU A 86 -1.18 -9.16 -23.56
N VAL A 87 -1.94 -8.81 -22.52
CA VAL A 87 -1.81 -7.54 -21.81
C VAL A 87 -1.35 -7.69 -20.37
N SER A 88 -1.75 -8.75 -19.68
CA SER A 88 -1.52 -8.92 -18.22
C SER A 88 -0.05 -8.77 -17.81
N GLN A 89 0.89 -9.31 -18.59
CA GLN A 89 2.31 -9.22 -18.26
C GLN A 89 2.84 -7.78 -18.27
N TYR A 90 2.36 -6.96 -19.22
CA TYR A 90 2.75 -5.56 -19.35
C TYR A 90 2.13 -4.72 -18.23
N VAL A 91 0.84 -4.94 -17.96
CA VAL A 91 0.11 -4.25 -16.88
C VAL A 91 0.72 -4.56 -15.52
N MET A 92 1.04 -5.81 -15.22
CA MET A 92 1.69 -6.17 -13.96
C MET A 92 3.06 -5.49 -13.79
N LYS A 93 3.89 -5.47 -14.85
CA LYS A 93 5.18 -4.77 -14.82
C LYS A 93 5.01 -3.28 -14.60
N PHE A 94 4.04 -2.66 -15.28
CA PHE A 94 3.72 -1.24 -15.15
C PHE A 94 3.27 -0.89 -13.73
N ILE A 95 2.33 -1.66 -13.16
CA ILE A 95 1.84 -1.45 -11.78
C ILE A 95 2.97 -1.62 -10.76
N MET A 96 3.83 -2.64 -10.93
CA MET A 96 4.99 -2.82 -10.05
C MET A 96 5.97 -1.65 -10.15
N ALA A 97 6.27 -1.16 -11.35
CA ALA A 97 7.13 -0.01 -11.55
C ALA A 97 6.54 1.26 -10.90
N LEU A 98 5.23 1.48 -11.05
CA LEU A 98 4.52 2.59 -10.43
C LEU A 98 4.58 2.51 -8.88
N LEU A 99 4.35 1.33 -8.30
CA LEU A 99 4.45 1.13 -6.86
C LEU A 99 5.87 1.34 -6.34
N LEU A 100 6.89 0.91 -7.09
CA LEU A 100 8.30 1.17 -6.74
C LEU A 100 8.63 2.66 -6.80
N LEU A 101 8.11 3.37 -7.79
CA LEU A 101 8.26 4.82 -7.90
C LEU A 101 7.62 5.54 -6.71
N ILE A 102 6.37 5.20 -6.37
CA ILE A 102 5.66 5.76 -5.22
C ILE A 102 6.42 5.48 -3.91
N THR A 103 6.88 4.25 -3.70
CA THR A 103 7.63 3.90 -2.49
C THR A 103 8.97 4.64 -2.40
N LYS A 104 9.69 4.82 -3.52
CA LYS A 104 10.91 5.65 -3.57
C LYS A 104 10.61 7.10 -3.25
N LEU A 105 9.54 7.66 -3.82
CA LEU A 105 9.14 9.04 -3.58
C LEU A 105 8.77 9.26 -2.10
N CYS A 106 8.00 8.35 -1.50
CA CYS A 106 7.68 8.38 -0.07
C CYS A 106 8.93 8.22 0.82
N HIS A 107 9.92 7.45 0.38
CA HIS A 107 11.18 7.32 1.13
C HIS A 107 12.01 8.61 1.06
N LEU A 108 12.08 9.24 -0.13
CA LEU A 108 12.77 10.52 -0.31
C LEU A 108 12.12 11.64 0.50
N THR A 109 10.77 11.72 0.53
CA THR A 109 10.06 12.71 1.35
C THR A 109 10.29 12.48 2.84
N LYS A 110 10.26 11.23 3.32
CA LYS A 110 10.62 10.91 4.70
C LYS A 110 12.06 11.31 5.05
N LEU A 111 13.00 11.07 4.15
CA LEU A 111 14.41 11.45 4.34
C LEU A 111 14.57 12.97 4.36
N ALA A 112 13.89 13.69 3.46
CA ALA A 112 13.91 15.16 3.44
C ALA A 112 13.32 15.76 4.71
N VAL A 113 12.18 15.26 5.20
CA VAL A 113 11.56 15.67 6.46
C VAL A 113 12.48 15.36 7.65
N ALA A 114 13.09 14.17 7.68
CA ALA A 114 14.02 13.80 8.74
C ALA A 114 15.25 14.72 8.77
N PHE A 115 15.78 15.08 7.59
CA PHE A 115 16.94 15.98 7.51
C PHE A 115 16.59 17.43 7.89
N THR A 116 15.41 17.92 7.43
CA THR A 116 15.03 19.33 7.60
C THR A 116 14.43 19.62 8.98
N ILE A 117 13.76 18.65 9.61
CA ILE A 117 13.06 18.88 10.89
C ILE A 117 13.74 18.15 12.03
N ILE A 118 14.05 16.86 11.89
CA ILE A 118 14.53 16.03 13.01
C ILE A 118 15.98 16.37 13.36
N LYS A 119 16.87 16.53 12.38
CA LYS A 119 18.27 16.88 12.66
C LYS A 119 18.45 18.22 13.37
N PRO A 120 17.84 19.34 12.94
CA PRO A 120 18.01 20.60 13.66
C PRO A 120 17.39 20.57 15.06
N VAL A 121 16.23 19.91 15.23
CA VAL A 121 15.59 19.78 16.55
C VAL A 121 16.48 18.97 17.51
N VAL A 122 17.02 17.84 17.05
CA VAL A 122 17.96 17.02 17.87
C VAL A 122 19.25 17.79 18.15
N PHE A 123 19.75 18.57 17.20
CA PHE A 123 20.95 19.39 17.40
C PHE A 123 20.71 20.47 18.46
N VAL A 124 19.59 21.20 18.37
CA VAL A 124 19.22 22.23 19.34
C VAL A 124 18.99 21.65 20.74
N THR A 125 18.24 20.56 20.85
CA THR A 125 17.99 19.89 22.14
C THR A 125 19.28 19.33 22.74
N ARG A 126 20.17 18.79 21.94
CA ARG A 126 21.48 18.29 22.41
C ARG A 126 22.38 19.41 22.89
N THR A 127 22.40 20.55 22.17
CA THR A 127 23.22 21.72 22.53
C THR A 127 22.69 22.40 23.79
N VAL A 128 21.38 22.53 23.95
CA VAL A 128 20.75 23.13 25.13
C VAL A 128 20.84 22.22 26.35
N LEU A 129 20.73 20.90 26.19
CA LEU A 129 20.83 19.95 27.30
C LEU A 129 22.27 19.60 27.69
N TRP A 130 23.26 19.90 26.83
CA TRP A 130 24.67 19.58 27.09
C TRP A 130 25.22 20.28 28.35
N PRO A 131 25.02 21.59 28.59
CA PRO A 131 25.49 22.23 29.81
C PRO A 131 24.80 21.71 31.09
N PHE A 132 23.50 21.37 31.01
CA PHE A 132 22.78 20.78 32.14
C PHE A 132 23.33 19.39 32.53
N ARG A 133 23.69 18.57 31.56
CA ARG A 133 24.31 17.26 31.79
C ARG A 133 25.71 17.40 32.37
N PHE A 134 26.45 18.45 32.00
CA PHE A 134 27.78 18.71 32.50
C PHE A 134 27.75 19.19 33.97
N ILE A 135 26.79 20.07 34.30
CA ILE A 135 26.56 20.55 35.67
C ILE A 135 26.10 19.40 36.57
N GLY A 136 25.17 18.58 36.14
CA GLY A 136 24.70 17.40 36.90
C GLY A 136 25.82 16.39 37.20
N ARG A 137 26.72 16.15 36.25
CA ARG A 137 27.90 15.29 36.45
C ARG A 137 28.88 15.86 37.48
N LYS A 138 29.16 17.16 37.44
CA LYS A 138 30.04 17.83 38.45
C LYS A 138 29.38 17.82 39.82
N TYR A 139 28.08 18.05 39.91
CA TYR A 139 27.33 18.03 41.16
C TYR A 139 27.30 16.65 41.82
N SER A 140 27.10 15.60 41.05
CA SER A 140 27.11 14.21 41.54
C SER A 140 28.53 13.76 41.97
N ALA A 141 29.57 14.21 41.27
CA ALA A 141 30.97 13.91 41.65
C ALA A 141 31.38 14.63 42.92
N TRP A 142 30.94 15.90 43.08
CA TRP A 142 31.18 16.66 44.31
C TRP A 142 30.42 16.09 45.52
N TYR A 143 29.16 15.65 45.33
CA TYR A 143 28.35 15.01 46.37
C TYR A 143 28.93 13.66 46.82
N LYS A 144 29.44 12.86 45.87
CA LYS A 144 30.12 11.60 46.20
C LYS A 144 31.43 11.80 47.00
N ARG A 145 32.14 12.91 46.79
CA ARG A 145 33.37 13.22 47.56
C ARG A 145 33.09 13.67 49.00
N ARG A 146 31.87 14.11 49.30
CA ARG A 146 31.49 14.54 50.66
C ARG A 146 30.79 13.47 51.50
N ARG A 147 30.51 12.30 50.95
CA ARG A 147 30.06 11.18 51.78
C ARG A 147 31.22 10.65 52.56
N PRO A 148 31.11 10.56 53.93
CA PRO A 148 32.10 9.85 54.73
C PRO A 148 32.15 8.38 54.30
N PRO A 149 33.33 7.71 54.38
CA PRO A 149 33.43 6.30 54.07
C PRO A 149 32.46 5.50 54.95
N PRO A 150 31.87 4.41 54.42
CA PRO A 150 31.04 3.54 55.23
C PRO A 150 31.80 3.05 56.44
N PRO A 151 31.17 2.89 57.62
CA PRO A 151 31.84 2.39 58.80
C PRO A 151 32.41 1.00 58.48
N GLU A 152 33.70 0.79 58.88
CA GLU A 152 34.34 -0.53 58.77
C GLU A 152 33.54 -1.53 59.58
N GLU A 153 33.04 -2.56 58.93
CA GLU A 153 32.43 -3.70 59.62
C GLU A 153 33.50 -4.38 60.47
N ILE A 154 33.36 -4.26 61.79
CA ILE A 154 34.20 -4.96 62.74
C ILE A 154 33.86 -6.46 62.60
N PRO A 155 34.83 -7.34 62.29
CA PRO A 155 34.57 -8.77 62.22
C PRO A 155 34.13 -9.30 63.60
N PRO A 156 33.12 -10.16 63.66
CA PRO A 156 32.72 -10.77 64.95
C PRO A 156 33.84 -11.68 65.47
N LEU A 157 34.14 -11.52 66.78
CA LEU A 157 35.03 -12.36 67.55
C LEU A 157 34.57 -13.81 67.59
#